data_f996e1053b2a3649984f5e41abace0fd
#
_entry.id   f996e1053b2a3649984f5e41abace0fd
#
_cell.length_a   1.000
_cell.length_b   1.000
_cell.length_c   1.000
_cell.angle_alpha   90.00
_cell.angle_beta   90.00
_cell.angle_gamma   90.00
#
_symmetry.space_group_name_H-M   'P 1'
#
loop_
_entity.id
_entity.type
_entity.pdbx_description
1 polymer ?
#
loop_
_entity_poly.entity_id
_entity_poly.type
_entity_poly.pdbx_seq_one_letter_code
_entity_poly.pdbx_strand_id
1 'polypeptide(L)'
;MIDSAKLLDVIPLARKISRDQRRQQLINATMRVLARKGFSQTTLANVAAEAGVSHGLVNFHFESKEKLLTATLLFMSDEYRQNWSSALQDAGDAPAEKLAALLKADFNDQICTPERLACWCSFWGEVQSRPIYQQECAANDDHYIQNLEQICGSINRDGAYGLDAVTVARVLRFTSEGLWNDMLSMNLPYTRQEALRTLFSAAAVFFPRHFTPDGTAD
;
A
#
# COMPACT_ATOMS: atom_id res chain seq x y z
N MET A 1 61.33 -12.46 16.38
CA MET A 1 60.68 -11.13 16.66
C MET A 1 59.64 -10.90 15.56
N ILE A 2 58.43 -11.20 15.89
CA ILE A 2 57.26 -10.99 14.98
C ILE A 2 56.67 -9.67 15.39
N ASP A 3 56.57 -8.79 14.42
CA ASP A 3 56.17 -7.39 14.53
C ASP A 3 54.69 -7.30 14.94
N SER A 4 54.45 -6.82 16.19
CA SER A 4 53.14 -6.68 16.82
C SER A 4 52.38 -5.40 16.41
N ALA A 5 52.74 -4.77 15.29
CA ALA A 5 52.24 -3.42 14.92
C ALA A 5 51.22 -3.38 13.78
N LYS A 6 50.54 -4.50 13.43
CA LYS A 6 49.55 -4.50 12.30
C LYS A 6 48.18 -5.11 12.62
N LEU A 7 47.66 -4.92 13.82
CA LEU A 7 46.33 -5.38 14.18
C LEU A 7 45.41 -4.26 14.78
N LEU A 8 45.64 -3.05 14.35
CA LEU A 8 44.72 -1.92 14.66
C LEU A 8 44.41 -1.26 13.34
N ASP A 9 43.33 -1.61 12.76
CA ASP A 9 42.50 -0.78 11.89
C ASP A 9 41.59 -1.67 11.03
N VAL A 10 40.37 -1.85 11.43
CA VAL A 10 39.18 -1.70 10.65
C VAL A 10 37.99 -1.88 11.62
N ILE A 11 37.76 -0.90 12.48
CA ILE A 11 36.42 -0.66 13.00
C ILE A 11 35.78 0.17 11.89
N PRO A 12 34.76 -0.35 11.16
CA PRO A 12 34.06 0.49 10.19
C PRO A 12 33.40 1.61 10.98
N LEU A 13 33.81 2.87 10.72
CA LEU A 13 33.12 4.05 11.20
C LEU A 13 31.65 3.86 10.89
N ALA A 14 30.82 3.74 11.91
CA ALA A 14 29.38 3.63 11.77
C ALA A 14 28.92 4.83 10.92
N ARG A 15 28.54 4.59 9.67
CA ARG A 15 28.16 5.61 8.71
C ARG A 15 27.04 6.41 9.34
N LYS A 16 27.26 7.72 9.59
CA LYS A 16 26.29 8.59 10.24
C LYS A 16 24.99 8.57 9.40
N ILE A 17 23.96 7.90 9.90
CA ILE A 17 22.66 7.79 9.24
C ILE A 17 22.08 9.18 9.09
N SER A 18 21.67 9.57 7.87
CA SER A 18 21.08 10.89 7.61
C SER A 18 19.74 11.05 8.38
N ARG A 19 19.29 12.31 8.53
CA ARG A 19 18.00 12.60 9.17
C ARG A 19 16.84 11.88 8.47
N ASP A 20 16.85 11.87 7.13
CA ASP A 20 15.80 11.24 6.33
C ASP A 20 15.85 9.73 6.41
N GLN A 21 17.03 9.12 6.36
CA GLN A 21 17.20 7.68 6.57
C GLN A 21 16.71 7.26 7.96
N ARG A 22 16.97 8.07 8.98
CA ARG A 22 16.48 7.80 10.34
C ARG A 22 14.95 7.92 10.41
N ARG A 23 14.40 8.94 9.79
CA ARG A 23 12.95 9.12 9.70
C ARG A 23 12.28 7.93 9.03
N GLN A 24 12.83 7.44 7.91
CA GLN A 24 12.35 6.25 7.21
C GLN A 24 12.47 4.97 8.06
N GLN A 25 13.58 4.80 8.79
CA GLN A 25 13.74 3.68 9.72
C GLN A 25 12.62 3.67 10.78
N LEU A 26 12.27 4.83 11.32
CA LEU A 26 11.22 4.96 12.33
C LEU A 26 9.82 4.69 11.73
N ILE A 27 9.55 5.14 10.52
CA ILE A 27 8.30 4.83 9.80
C ILE A 27 8.18 3.32 9.59
N ASN A 28 9.23 2.66 9.09
CA ASN A 28 9.22 1.21 8.88
C ASN A 28 9.04 0.43 10.21
N ALA A 29 9.67 0.88 11.30
CA ALA A 29 9.44 0.31 12.62
C ALA A 29 7.99 0.53 13.10
N THR A 30 7.41 1.68 12.80
CA THR A 30 6.00 1.97 13.13
C THR A 30 5.06 1.02 12.39
N MET A 31 5.28 0.74 11.11
CA MET A 31 4.48 -0.22 10.34
C MET A 31 4.53 -1.62 10.98
N ARG A 32 5.71 -2.12 11.37
CA ARG A 32 5.83 -3.41 12.06
C ARG A 32 5.11 -3.44 13.41
N VAL A 33 5.15 -2.34 14.16
CA VAL A 33 4.43 -2.24 15.45
C VAL A 33 2.93 -2.19 15.22
N LEU A 34 2.44 -1.40 14.25
CA LEU A 34 1.03 -1.33 13.85
C LEU A 34 0.50 -2.70 13.44
N ALA A 35 1.23 -3.42 12.58
CA ALA A 35 0.82 -4.74 12.10
C ALA A 35 0.65 -5.75 13.25
N ARG A 36 1.48 -5.67 14.29
CA ARG A 36 1.41 -6.60 15.44
C ARG A 36 0.47 -6.17 16.55
N LYS A 37 0.33 -4.88 16.82
CA LYS A 37 -0.37 -4.36 18.01
C LYS A 37 -1.65 -3.58 17.70
N GLY A 38 -1.83 -3.20 16.44
CA GLY A 38 -2.89 -2.31 16.02
C GLY A 38 -2.64 -0.84 16.42
N PHE A 39 -3.54 0.03 16.00
CA PHE A 39 -3.41 1.48 16.11
C PHE A 39 -3.37 1.97 17.58
N SER A 40 -4.32 1.52 18.41
CA SER A 40 -4.46 2.02 19.79
C SER A 40 -3.27 1.67 20.67
N GLN A 41 -2.70 0.46 20.50
CA GLN A 41 -1.57 -0.02 21.32
C GLN A 41 -0.19 0.39 20.78
N THR A 42 -0.12 1.05 19.64
CA THR A 42 1.13 1.61 19.13
C THR A 42 1.54 2.82 19.95
N THR A 43 2.76 2.81 20.50
CA THR A 43 3.35 3.90 21.29
C THR A 43 4.73 4.26 20.76
N LEU A 44 5.21 5.49 21.05
CA LEU A 44 6.59 5.91 20.71
C LEU A 44 7.63 4.98 21.33
N ALA A 45 7.37 4.46 22.56
CA ALA A 45 8.25 3.50 23.23
C ALA A 45 8.33 2.16 22.49
N ASN A 46 7.20 1.64 21.99
CA ASN A 46 7.21 0.42 21.17
C ASN A 46 7.98 0.61 19.87
N VAL A 47 7.81 1.75 19.22
CA VAL A 47 8.53 2.08 17.98
C VAL A 47 10.03 2.26 18.24
N ALA A 48 10.42 2.90 19.34
CA ALA A 48 11.83 3.03 19.74
C ALA A 48 12.49 1.66 19.94
N ALA A 49 11.82 0.77 20.68
CA ALA A 49 12.30 -0.60 20.90
C ALA A 49 12.41 -1.38 19.58
N GLU A 50 11.41 -1.30 18.70
CA GLU A 50 11.40 -1.95 17.39
C GLU A 50 12.52 -1.45 16.46
N ALA A 51 12.79 -0.13 16.51
CA ALA A 51 13.82 0.50 15.70
C ALA A 51 15.24 0.35 16.28
N GLY A 52 15.38 -0.15 17.51
CA GLY A 52 16.67 -0.26 18.21
C GLY A 52 17.27 1.10 18.57
N VAL A 53 16.42 2.09 18.92
CA VAL A 53 16.86 3.46 19.25
C VAL A 53 16.29 3.93 20.58
N SER A 54 16.78 5.05 21.11
CA SER A 54 16.22 5.64 22.31
C SER A 54 14.85 6.28 22.06
N HIS A 55 13.97 6.28 23.06
CA HIS A 55 12.68 6.98 23.02
C HIS A 55 12.85 8.49 22.71
N GLY A 56 13.89 9.11 23.27
CA GLY A 56 14.21 10.53 22.99
C GLY A 56 14.49 10.81 21.51
N LEU A 57 15.10 9.85 20.79
CA LEU A 57 15.36 10.00 19.35
C LEU A 57 14.05 9.94 18.54
N VAL A 58 13.11 9.07 18.89
CA VAL A 58 11.80 9.03 18.23
C VAL A 58 11.07 10.34 18.47
N ASN A 59 11.05 10.81 19.71
CA ASN A 59 10.41 12.08 20.08
C ASN A 59 11.05 13.29 19.38
N PHE A 60 12.37 13.28 19.17
CA PHE A 60 13.07 14.31 18.41
C PHE A 60 12.61 14.40 16.94
N HIS A 61 12.31 13.25 16.31
CA HIS A 61 11.91 13.21 14.90
C HIS A 61 10.41 13.46 14.67
N PHE A 62 9.54 13.07 15.62
CA PHE A 62 8.09 13.08 15.40
C PHE A 62 7.28 13.82 16.49
N GLU A 63 7.89 14.19 17.61
CA GLU A 63 7.28 14.98 18.69
C GLU A 63 6.08 14.28 19.37
N SER A 64 5.19 13.60 18.62
CA SER A 64 4.03 12.91 19.17
C SER A 64 3.70 11.61 18.41
N LYS A 65 2.88 10.75 19.02
CA LYS A 65 2.35 9.54 18.39
C LYS A 65 1.53 9.90 17.15
N GLU A 66 0.71 10.93 17.22
CA GLU A 66 -0.14 11.37 16.12
C GLU A 66 0.70 11.77 14.90
N LYS A 67 1.74 12.58 15.10
CA LYS A 67 2.65 13.01 14.02
C LYS A 67 3.40 11.83 13.39
N LEU A 68 3.81 10.85 14.21
CA LEU A 68 4.45 9.63 13.71
C LEU A 68 3.47 8.79 12.88
N LEU A 69 2.25 8.58 13.38
CA LEU A 69 1.23 7.80 12.66
C LEU A 69 0.79 8.50 11.37
N THR A 70 0.59 9.82 11.39
CA THR A 70 0.31 10.61 10.19
C THR A 70 1.42 10.46 9.15
N ALA A 71 2.68 10.60 9.56
CA ALA A 71 3.81 10.42 8.65
C ALA A 71 3.91 8.99 8.08
N THR A 72 3.52 7.98 8.86
CA THR A 72 3.47 6.58 8.41
C THR A 72 2.34 6.38 7.40
N LEU A 73 1.17 6.94 7.66
CA LEU A 73 0.03 6.89 6.74
C LEU A 73 0.35 7.58 5.40
N LEU A 74 0.91 8.78 5.44
CA LEU A 74 1.33 9.52 4.23
C LEU A 74 2.36 8.74 3.42
N PHE A 75 3.35 8.12 4.08
CA PHE A 75 4.31 7.27 3.42
C PHE A 75 3.65 6.09 2.70
N MET A 76 2.72 5.40 3.35
CA MET A 76 1.97 4.28 2.75
C MET A 76 1.07 4.73 1.59
N SER A 77 0.40 5.87 1.74
CA SER A 77 -0.45 6.46 0.70
C SER A 77 0.37 6.86 -0.54
N ASP A 78 1.53 7.47 -0.34
CA ASP A 78 2.44 7.84 -1.44
C ASP A 78 3.05 6.60 -2.11
N GLU A 79 3.43 5.57 -1.36
CA GLU A 79 3.93 4.31 -1.90
C GLU A 79 2.86 3.62 -2.77
N TYR A 80 1.62 3.57 -2.29
CA TYR A 80 0.49 3.02 -3.04
C TYR A 80 0.22 3.83 -4.32
N ARG A 81 0.20 5.16 -4.22
CA ARG A 81 0.04 6.06 -5.37
C ARG A 81 1.14 5.86 -6.42
N GLN A 82 2.39 5.77 -6.01
CA GLN A 82 3.51 5.51 -6.91
C GLN A 82 3.37 4.15 -7.61
N ASN A 83 2.98 3.11 -6.87
CA ASN A 83 2.80 1.77 -7.42
C ASN A 83 1.74 1.74 -8.54
N TRP A 84 0.53 2.21 -8.28
CA TRP A 84 -0.51 2.17 -9.31
C TRP A 84 -0.28 3.17 -10.46
N SER A 85 0.31 4.33 -10.20
CA SER A 85 0.61 5.30 -11.26
C SER A 85 1.72 4.79 -12.19
N SER A 86 2.77 4.14 -11.65
CA SER A 86 3.78 3.49 -12.49
C SER A 86 3.17 2.35 -13.31
N ALA A 87 2.31 1.53 -12.70
CA ALA A 87 1.62 0.46 -13.44
C ALA A 87 0.79 0.99 -14.61
N LEU A 88 0.13 2.14 -14.45
CA LEU A 88 -0.61 2.81 -15.53
C LEU A 88 0.31 3.41 -16.62
N GLN A 89 1.47 3.94 -16.23
CA GLN A 89 2.46 4.47 -17.20
C GLN A 89 3.08 3.37 -18.04
N ASP A 90 3.31 2.20 -17.45
CA ASP A 90 3.92 1.03 -18.10
C ASP A 90 2.88 0.18 -18.88
N ALA A 91 1.59 0.45 -18.70
CA ALA A 91 0.52 -0.25 -19.39
C ALA A 91 0.46 0.13 -20.87
N GLY A 92 -0.07 -0.79 -21.70
CA GLY A 92 -0.41 -0.49 -23.09
C GLY A 92 -1.51 0.57 -23.23
N ASP A 93 -1.76 0.99 -24.46
CA ASP A 93 -2.70 2.08 -24.74
C ASP A 93 -4.17 1.68 -24.61
N ALA A 94 -4.49 0.38 -24.77
CA ALA A 94 -5.86 -0.11 -24.69
C ALA A 94 -6.45 0.07 -23.27
N PRO A 95 -7.69 0.54 -23.16
CA PRO A 95 -8.33 0.74 -21.86
C PRO A 95 -8.39 -0.53 -21.00
N ALA A 96 -8.55 -1.71 -21.61
CA ALA A 96 -8.54 -2.98 -20.92
C ALA A 96 -7.16 -3.32 -20.31
N GLU A 97 -6.06 -3.01 -21.03
CA GLU A 97 -4.70 -3.18 -20.52
C GLU A 97 -4.44 -2.26 -19.33
N LYS A 98 -4.90 -1.01 -19.38
CA LYS A 98 -4.81 -0.05 -18.27
C LYS A 98 -5.58 -0.52 -17.05
N LEU A 99 -6.80 -1.03 -17.25
CA LEU A 99 -7.56 -1.62 -16.12
C LEU A 99 -6.84 -2.82 -15.54
N ALA A 100 -6.37 -3.74 -16.39
CA ALA A 100 -5.63 -4.91 -15.92
C ALA A 100 -4.36 -4.54 -15.14
N ALA A 101 -3.62 -3.53 -15.59
CA ALA A 101 -2.44 -3.02 -14.90
C ALA A 101 -2.80 -2.44 -13.52
N LEU A 102 -3.86 -1.65 -13.44
CA LEU A 102 -4.35 -1.06 -12.20
C LEU A 102 -4.77 -2.13 -11.19
N LEU A 103 -5.57 -3.11 -11.63
CA LEU A 103 -6.01 -4.22 -10.78
C LEU A 103 -4.84 -5.11 -10.32
N LYS A 104 -3.83 -5.34 -11.18
CA LYS A 104 -2.61 -6.06 -10.80
C LYS A 104 -1.76 -5.30 -9.79
N ALA A 105 -1.73 -3.98 -9.87
CA ALA A 105 -0.99 -3.14 -8.95
C ALA A 105 -1.44 -3.31 -7.50
N ASP A 106 -2.73 -3.53 -7.24
CA ASP A 106 -3.28 -3.78 -5.91
C ASP A 106 -2.71 -5.06 -5.26
N PHE A 107 -2.31 -6.04 -6.08
CA PHE A 107 -1.75 -7.32 -5.62
C PHE A 107 -0.25 -7.46 -5.89
N ASN A 108 0.45 -6.34 -6.16
CA ASN A 108 1.90 -6.30 -6.24
C ASN A 108 2.54 -6.82 -4.94
N ASP A 109 3.66 -7.54 -5.05
CA ASP A 109 4.34 -8.16 -3.91
C ASP A 109 4.97 -7.16 -2.93
N GLN A 110 5.14 -5.91 -3.32
CA GLN A 110 5.59 -4.84 -2.44
C GLN A 110 4.43 -4.19 -1.66
N ILE A 111 3.23 -4.15 -2.24
CA ILE A 111 2.04 -3.51 -1.66
C ILE A 111 1.19 -4.50 -0.87
N CYS A 112 0.90 -5.65 -1.47
CA CYS A 112 0.05 -6.68 -0.89
C CYS A 112 0.86 -7.64 0.00
N THR A 113 1.36 -7.14 1.14
CA THR A 113 2.03 -7.95 2.16
C THR A 113 1.19 -8.00 3.44
N PRO A 114 1.26 -9.07 4.25
CA PRO A 114 0.52 -9.14 5.51
C PRO A 114 0.76 -7.93 6.43
N GLU A 115 1.99 -7.42 6.47
CA GLU A 115 2.34 -6.24 7.27
C GLU A 115 1.64 -4.99 6.77
N ARG A 116 1.65 -4.72 5.45
CA ARG A 116 0.99 -3.56 4.86
C ARG A 116 -0.52 -3.63 4.96
N LEU A 117 -1.09 -4.80 4.69
CA LEU A 117 -2.54 -5.02 4.82
C LEU A 117 -3.00 -4.77 6.27
N ALA A 118 -2.26 -5.28 7.26
CA ALA A 118 -2.55 -5.03 8.67
C ALA A 118 -2.45 -3.54 9.04
N CYS A 119 -1.48 -2.81 8.46
CA CYS A 119 -1.37 -1.36 8.63
C CYS A 119 -2.58 -0.64 8.04
N TRP A 120 -2.97 -0.94 6.80
CA TRP A 120 -4.15 -0.35 6.17
C TRP A 120 -5.42 -0.60 6.98
N CYS A 121 -5.67 -1.85 7.38
CA CYS A 121 -6.82 -2.19 8.23
C CYS A 121 -6.80 -1.43 9.57
N SER A 122 -5.62 -1.25 10.17
CA SER A 122 -5.47 -0.48 11.40
C SER A 122 -5.83 1.00 11.23
N PHE A 123 -5.49 1.59 10.08
CA PHE A 123 -5.85 2.97 9.77
C PHE A 123 -7.33 3.09 9.39
N TRP A 124 -7.88 2.18 8.59
CA TRP A 124 -9.29 2.21 8.20
C TRP A 124 -10.23 2.09 9.40
N GLY A 125 -9.90 1.29 10.37
CA GLY A 125 -10.67 1.21 11.63
C GLY A 125 -10.75 2.53 12.40
N GLU A 126 -9.79 3.44 12.18
CA GLU A 126 -9.71 4.74 12.86
C GLU A 126 -10.16 5.93 11.98
N VAL A 127 -10.42 5.70 10.69
CA VAL A 127 -10.74 6.75 9.68
C VAL A 127 -11.94 7.61 10.10
N GLN A 128 -13.00 6.98 10.60
CA GLN A 128 -14.23 7.70 10.96
C GLN A 128 -14.09 8.61 12.16
N SER A 129 -13.10 8.37 13.02
CA SER A 129 -12.83 9.16 14.22
C SER A 129 -11.75 10.22 14.02
N ARG A 130 -11.06 10.25 12.86
CA ARG A 130 -9.89 11.12 12.66
C ARG A 130 -9.95 11.93 11.35
N PRO A 131 -10.21 13.25 11.43
CA PRO A 131 -10.18 14.16 10.27
C PRO A 131 -8.85 14.12 9.49
N ILE A 132 -7.74 13.76 10.15
CA ILE A 132 -6.39 13.73 9.57
C ILE A 132 -6.31 12.76 8.38
N TYR A 133 -6.90 11.55 8.48
CA TYR A 133 -6.88 10.61 7.34
C TYR A 133 -7.57 11.22 6.12
N GLN A 134 -8.78 11.73 6.31
CA GLN A 134 -9.54 12.34 5.21
C GLN A 134 -8.85 13.54 4.61
N GLN A 135 -8.19 14.36 5.45
CA GLN A 135 -7.47 15.54 5.00
C GLN A 135 -6.20 15.20 4.22
N GLU A 136 -5.45 14.18 4.66
CA GLU A 136 -4.11 13.88 4.13
C GLU A 136 -4.14 12.87 2.97
N CYS A 137 -5.10 11.94 2.94
CA CYS A 137 -5.16 10.87 1.94
C CYS A 137 -6.23 11.09 0.86
N ALA A 138 -7.24 11.93 1.10
CA ALA A 138 -8.36 12.12 0.18
C ALA A 138 -7.93 12.46 -1.26
N ALA A 139 -6.93 13.29 -1.44
CA ALA A 139 -6.46 13.67 -2.78
C ALA A 139 -5.86 12.48 -3.55
N ASN A 140 -5.14 11.57 -2.88
CA ASN A 140 -4.60 10.37 -3.50
C ASN A 140 -5.72 9.37 -3.83
N ASP A 141 -6.68 9.20 -2.93
CA ASP A 141 -7.84 8.34 -3.11
C ASP A 141 -8.71 8.85 -4.27
N ASP A 142 -8.98 10.15 -4.33
CA ASP A 142 -9.73 10.78 -5.42
C ASP A 142 -9.07 10.59 -6.78
N HIS A 143 -7.74 10.72 -6.85
CA HIS A 143 -7.00 10.48 -8.09
C HIS A 143 -7.11 9.03 -8.56
N TYR A 144 -6.99 8.06 -7.65
CA TYR A 144 -7.16 6.64 -7.98
C TYR A 144 -8.58 6.37 -8.51
N ILE A 145 -9.59 6.84 -7.79
CA ILE A 145 -11.01 6.67 -8.15
C ILE A 145 -11.30 7.28 -9.52
N GLN A 146 -10.86 8.50 -9.79
CA GLN A 146 -11.06 9.17 -11.08
C GLN A 146 -10.41 8.40 -12.24
N ASN A 147 -9.18 7.90 -12.07
CA ASN A 147 -8.53 7.08 -13.09
C ASN A 147 -9.32 5.80 -13.36
N LEU A 148 -9.73 5.09 -12.31
CA LEU A 148 -10.51 3.86 -12.44
C LEU A 148 -11.85 4.09 -13.15
N GLU A 149 -12.57 5.17 -12.80
CA GLU A 149 -13.84 5.56 -13.43
C GLU A 149 -13.64 5.91 -14.92
N GLN A 150 -12.60 6.67 -15.26
CA GLN A 150 -12.29 7.04 -16.64
C GLN A 150 -11.95 5.81 -17.50
N ILE A 151 -11.16 4.88 -16.96
CA ILE A 151 -10.79 3.65 -17.65
C ILE A 151 -12.03 2.76 -17.84
N CYS A 152 -12.84 2.55 -16.80
CA CYS A 152 -14.10 1.81 -16.92
C CYS A 152 -15.06 2.47 -17.95
N GLY A 153 -15.13 3.81 -17.96
CA GLY A 153 -15.91 4.56 -18.94
C GLY A 153 -15.44 4.36 -20.38
N SER A 154 -14.13 4.26 -20.59
CA SER A 154 -13.56 3.98 -21.91
C SER A 154 -13.90 2.56 -22.39
N ILE A 155 -13.70 1.55 -21.56
CA ILE A 155 -14.07 0.14 -21.88
C ILE A 155 -15.59 0.02 -22.13
N ASN A 156 -16.40 0.72 -21.35
CA ASN A 156 -17.85 0.72 -21.51
C ASN A 156 -18.27 1.26 -22.88
N ARG A 157 -17.63 2.35 -23.35
CA ARG A 157 -17.87 2.92 -24.68
C ARG A 157 -17.40 1.99 -25.79
N ASP A 158 -16.17 1.47 -25.69
CA ASP A 158 -15.58 0.59 -26.70
C ASP A 158 -16.41 -0.69 -26.89
N GLY A 159 -16.87 -1.24 -25.80
CA GLY A 159 -17.71 -2.44 -25.79
C GLY A 159 -19.20 -2.17 -25.96
N ALA A 160 -19.68 -0.92 -25.96
CA ALA A 160 -21.09 -0.55 -26.00
C ALA A 160 -21.94 -1.33 -24.95
N TYR A 161 -21.42 -1.47 -23.72
CA TYR A 161 -22.06 -2.28 -22.66
C TYR A 161 -23.27 -1.60 -22.02
N GLY A 162 -23.36 -0.27 -22.08
CA GLY A 162 -24.46 0.49 -21.49
C GLY A 162 -24.49 0.52 -19.97
N LEU A 163 -23.32 0.34 -19.32
CA LEU A 163 -23.17 0.30 -17.88
C LEU A 163 -22.93 1.69 -17.27
N ASP A 164 -23.24 1.86 -16.00
CA ASP A 164 -22.76 2.99 -15.20
C ASP A 164 -21.29 2.74 -14.78
N ALA A 165 -20.37 3.44 -15.45
CA ALA A 165 -18.94 3.29 -15.22
C ALA A 165 -18.50 3.62 -13.78
N VAL A 166 -19.16 4.58 -13.12
CA VAL A 166 -18.91 4.95 -11.72
C VAL A 166 -19.26 3.79 -10.79
N THR A 167 -20.40 3.18 -11.00
CA THR A 167 -20.81 2.00 -10.22
C THR A 167 -19.88 0.81 -10.46
N VAL A 168 -19.50 0.54 -11.72
CA VAL A 168 -18.56 -0.56 -12.03
C VAL A 168 -17.21 -0.32 -11.36
N ALA A 169 -16.64 0.86 -11.48
CA ALA A 169 -15.38 1.23 -10.83
C ALA A 169 -15.45 1.04 -9.30
N ARG A 170 -16.55 1.47 -8.69
CA ARG A 170 -16.80 1.29 -7.25
C ARG A 170 -16.86 -0.18 -6.85
N VAL A 171 -17.53 -1.03 -7.63
CA VAL A 171 -17.62 -2.47 -7.34
C VAL A 171 -16.23 -3.11 -7.44
N LEU A 172 -15.46 -2.81 -8.49
CA LEU A 172 -14.10 -3.35 -8.65
C LEU A 172 -13.19 -2.92 -7.49
N ARG A 173 -13.23 -1.64 -7.09
CA ARG A 173 -12.45 -1.13 -5.96
C ARG A 173 -12.83 -1.84 -4.65
N PHE A 174 -14.11 -1.93 -4.33
CA PHE A 174 -14.56 -2.62 -3.12
C PHE A 174 -14.28 -4.11 -3.14
N THR A 175 -14.26 -4.74 -4.32
CA THR A 175 -13.82 -6.12 -4.46
C THR A 175 -12.34 -6.26 -4.10
N SER A 176 -11.47 -5.37 -4.59
CA SER A 176 -10.05 -5.36 -4.25
C SER A 176 -9.81 -5.15 -2.75
N GLU A 177 -10.46 -4.14 -2.15
CA GLU A 177 -10.36 -3.85 -0.70
C GLU A 177 -10.91 -5.02 0.15
N GLY A 178 -12.00 -5.65 -0.28
CA GLY A 178 -12.57 -6.83 0.35
C GLY A 178 -11.61 -8.02 0.34
N LEU A 179 -10.95 -8.25 -0.80
CA LEU A 179 -9.93 -9.28 -0.95
C LEU A 179 -8.72 -9.04 -0.04
N TRP A 180 -8.27 -7.80 0.11
CA TRP A 180 -7.22 -7.44 1.06
C TRP A 180 -7.60 -7.77 2.51
N ASN A 181 -8.83 -7.43 2.89
CA ASN A 181 -9.34 -7.71 4.24
C ASN A 181 -9.43 -9.23 4.49
N ASP A 182 -9.93 -9.99 3.52
CA ASP A 182 -10.04 -11.45 3.60
C ASP A 182 -8.66 -12.11 3.70
N MET A 183 -7.69 -11.70 2.89
CA MET A 183 -6.31 -12.21 2.95
C MET A 183 -5.66 -12.02 4.32
N LEU A 184 -6.09 -11.00 5.09
CA LEU A 184 -5.61 -10.75 6.43
C LEU A 184 -6.39 -11.53 7.51
N SER A 185 -7.70 -11.71 7.34
CA SER A 185 -8.61 -12.18 8.39
C SER A 185 -8.93 -13.68 8.34
N MET A 186 -8.74 -14.31 7.19
CA MET A 186 -9.07 -15.74 7.00
C MET A 186 -8.00 -16.67 7.60
N ASN A 187 -8.43 -17.79 8.20
CA ASN A 187 -7.52 -18.82 8.73
C ASN A 187 -6.68 -19.50 7.65
N LEU A 188 -7.24 -19.62 6.45
CA LEU A 188 -6.57 -20.15 5.25
C LEU A 188 -6.69 -19.09 4.16
N PRO A 189 -5.82 -18.05 4.19
CA PRO A 189 -5.86 -17.01 3.19
C PRO A 189 -5.49 -17.57 1.82
N TYR A 190 -6.22 -17.14 0.80
CA TYR A 190 -5.86 -17.46 -0.58
C TYR A 190 -4.63 -16.63 -1.02
N THR A 191 -4.00 -17.10 -2.08
CA THR A 191 -2.82 -16.45 -2.66
C THR A 191 -3.21 -15.13 -3.37
N ARG A 192 -2.23 -14.27 -3.59
CA ARG A 192 -2.41 -13.07 -4.43
C ARG A 192 -2.92 -13.41 -5.83
N GLN A 193 -2.50 -14.56 -6.39
CA GLN A 193 -2.96 -15.02 -7.70
C GLN A 193 -4.44 -15.38 -7.69
N GLU A 194 -4.91 -16.07 -6.66
CA GLU A 194 -6.34 -16.40 -6.50
C GLU A 194 -7.18 -15.14 -6.27
N ALA A 195 -6.68 -14.19 -5.46
CA ALA A 195 -7.32 -12.89 -5.26
C ALA A 195 -7.46 -12.13 -6.59
N LEU A 196 -6.37 -12.05 -7.37
CA LEU A 196 -6.37 -11.39 -8.66
C LEU A 196 -7.32 -12.07 -9.66
N ARG A 197 -7.37 -13.41 -9.68
CA ARG A 197 -8.32 -14.16 -10.49
C ARG A 197 -9.77 -13.85 -10.12
N THR A 198 -10.06 -13.70 -8.83
CA THR A 198 -11.39 -13.28 -8.34
C THR A 198 -11.74 -11.88 -8.84
N LEU A 199 -10.78 -10.94 -8.76
CA LEU A 199 -10.97 -9.58 -9.22
C LEU A 199 -11.15 -9.49 -10.75
N PHE A 200 -10.38 -10.26 -11.53
CA PHE A 200 -10.59 -10.37 -12.97
C PHE A 200 -11.92 -11.05 -13.32
N SER A 201 -12.38 -12.03 -12.54
CA SER A 201 -13.71 -12.59 -12.71
C SER A 201 -14.81 -11.54 -12.53
N ALA A 202 -14.67 -10.64 -11.55
CA ALA A 202 -15.57 -9.51 -11.38
C ALA A 202 -15.52 -8.55 -12.59
N ALA A 203 -14.33 -8.23 -13.09
CA ALA A 203 -14.17 -7.43 -14.29
C ALA A 203 -14.81 -8.09 -15.54
N ALA A 204 -14.68 -9.41 -15.70
CA ALA A 204 -15.28 -10.19 -16.79
C ALA A 204 -16.83 -10.20 -16.76
N VAL A 205 -17.44 -10.11 -15.57
CA VAL A 205 -18.91 -9.95 -15.46
C VAL A 205 -19.39 -8.64 -16.08
N PHE A 206 -18.66 -7.56 -15.89
CA PHE A 206 -19.00 -6.24 -16.44
C PHE A 206 -18.55 -6.09 -17.90
N PHE A 207 -17.39 -6.61 -18.24
CA PHE A 207 -16.73 -6.40 -19.52
C PHE A 207 -16.34 -7.72 -20.20
N PRO A 208 -17.31 -8.61 -20.53
CA PRO A 208 -17.03 -9.99 -20.96
C PRO A 208 -16.31 -10.13 -22.29
N ARG A 209 -16.22 -9.06 -23.10
CA ARG A 209 -15.42 -9.06 -24.34
C ARG A 209 -13.99 -8.58 -24.14
N HIS A 210 -13.68 -8.02 -22.98
CA HIS A 210 -12.37 -7.45 -22.65
C HIS A 210 -11.64 -8.21 -21.57
N PHE A 211 -12.36 -9.02 -20.77
CA PHE A 211 -11.79 -9.73 -19.63
C PHE A 211 -12.26 -11.17 -19.55
N THR A 212 -11.34 -12.00 -19.07
CA THR A 212 -11.57 -13.37 -18.60
C THR A 212 -11.11 -13.44 -17.13
N PRO A 213 -11.40 -14.53 -16.40
CA PRO A 213 -10.86 -14.73 -15.03
C PRO A 213 -9.33 -14.74 -14.97
N ASP A 214 -8.64 -14.94 -16.09
CA ASP A 214 -7.18 -15.02 -16.14
C ASP A 214 -6.51 -13.71 -16.61
N GLY A 215 -7.31 -12.70 -16.95
CA GLY A 215 -6.82 -11.37 -17.39
C GLY A 215 -7.61 -10.77 -18.54
N THR A 216 -6.92 -9.95 -19.37
CA THR A 216 -7.51 -9.42 -20.60
C THR A 216 -7.84 -10.55 -21.58
N ALA A 217 -8.97 -10.43 -22.26
CA ALA A 217 -9.29 -11.28 -23.40
C ALA A 217 -8.36 -10.92 -24.59
N ASP A 218 -8.00 -11.92 -25.40
CA ASP A 218 -7.21 -11.76 -26.62
C ASP A 218 -8.01 -11.02 -27.72
#